data_e91e95e89e940850b57d2ea40253ac42
#
_entry.id   e91e95e89e940850b57d2ea40253ac42
#
_cell.length_a   1.000
_cell.length_b   1.000
_cell.length_c   1.000
_cell.angle_alpha   90.00
_cell.angle_beta   90.00
_cell.angle_gamma   90.00
#
_symmetry.space_group_name_H-M   'P 1'
#
loop_
_entity.id
_entity.type
_entity.pdbx_description
1 polymer ?
#
loop_
_entity_poly.entity_id
_entity_poly.type
_entity_poly.pdbx_seq_one_letter_code
_entity_poly.pdbx_strand_id
1 'polypeptide(L)'
;MHVFIKRLLFLLGVVLVLLLASFTYHRLALQRENAFLNSVGQMVAVNGYKISVFVKGQGSQTLVFLSGAGTASPILDFKDVYDGFSKEYKIVVVERADYGYSEDTSKSRDVSVILSEIRQSLAKSQVSGPYIILSHSMVSLETLLWQENYPSEVTAVVCLDWAFPESYFQLKRHLRCYV
;
A
#
# COMPACT_ATOMS: atom_id res chain seq x y z
N MET A 1 -38.26 29.49 -26.29
CA MET A 1 -37.86 29.21 -24.90
C MET A 1 -38.30 27.84 -24.39
N HIS A 2 -39.57 27.47 -24.46
CA HIS A 2 -40.06 26.16 -23.96
C HIS A 2 -39.46 24.92 -24.64
N VAL A 3 -39.24 24.95 -25.99
CA VAL A 3 -38.65 23.81 -26.72
C VAL A 3 -37.21 23.58 -26.32
N PHE A 4 -36.43 24.63 -26.10
CA PHE A 4 -35.03 24.55 -25.63
C PHE A 4 -34.94 23.95 -24.22
N ILE A 5 -35.80 24.40 -23.32
CA ILE A 5 -35.84 23.88 -21.92
C ILE A 5 -36.20 22.38 -21.92
N LYS A 6 -37.19 21.97 -22.73
CA LYS A 6 -37.57 20.54 -22.85
C LYS A 6 -36.42 19.67 -23.38
N ARG A 7 -35.67 20.16 -24.38
CA ARG A 7 -34.49 19.44 -24.90
C ARG A 7 -33.38 19.36 -23.88
N LEU A 8 -33.14 20.44 -23.14
CA LEU A 8 -32.14 20.45 -22.07
C LEU A 8 -32.51 19.47 -20.94
N LEU A 9 -33.77 19.48 -20.49
CA LEU A 9 -34.26 18.54 -19.47
C LEU A 9 -34.18 17.08 -19.95
N PHE A 10 -34.50 16.83 -21.24
CA PHE A 10 -34.34 15.50 -21.83
C PHE A 10 -32.86 15.05 -21.81
N LEU A 11 -31.93 15.90 -22.24
CA LEU A 11 -30.50 15.63 -22.22
C LEU A 11 -29.99 15.36 -20.79
N LEU A 12 -30.40 16.19 -19.83
CA LEU A 12 -30.05 15.98 -18.41
C LEU A 12 -30.61 14.64 -17.89
N GLY A 13 -31.80 14.27 -18.27
CA GLY A 13 -32.40 12.97 -17.95
C GLY A 13 -31.58 11.80 -18.51
N VAL A 14 -31.18 11.89 -19.78
CA VAL A 14 -30.32 10.87 -20.40
C VAL A 14 -28.98 10.76 -19.69
N VAL A 15 -28.32 11.88 -19.41
CA VAL A 15 -27.05 11.88 -18.65
C VAL A 15 -27.22 11.26 -17.28
N LEU A 16 -28.28 11.60 -16.57
CA LEU A 16 -28.56 11.03 -15.24
C LEU A 16 -28.75 9.49 -15.31
N VAL A 17 -29.51 9.01 -16.31
CA VAL A 17 -29.71 7.57 -16.52
C VAL A 17 -28.38 6.87 -16.81
N LEU A 18 -27.51 7.44 -17.64
CA LEU A 18 -26.22 6.89 -17.97
C LEU A 18 -25.31 6.85 -16.73
N LEU A 19 -25.32 7.89 -15.91
CA LEU A 19 -24.55 7.93 -14.66
C LEU A 19 -25.05 6.88 -13.67
N LEU A 20 -26.35 6.73 -13.49
CA LEU A 20 -26.94 5.69 -12.63
C LEU A 20 -26.64 4.29 -13.14
N ALA A 21 -26.71 4.05 -14.44
CA ALA A 21 -26.36 2.76 -15.05
C ALA A 21 -24.87 2.45 -14.85
N SER A 22 -23.99 3.42 -15.08
CA SER A 22 -22.55 3.29 -14.85
C SER A 22 -22.24 3.00 -13.39
N PHE A 23 -22.85 3.74 -12.47
CA PHE A 23 -22.69 3.53 -11.03
C PHE A 23 -23.14 2.12 -10.61
N THR A 24 -24.32 1.70 -11.07
CA THR A 24 -24.87 0.38 -10.76
C THR A 24 -23.98 -0.73 -11.33
N TYR A 25 -23.54 -0.60 -12.58
CA TYR A 25 -22.61 -1.52 -13.19
C TYR A 25 -21.30 -1.63 -12.39
N HIS A 26 -20.73 -0.50 -12.04
CA HIS A 26 -19.49 -0.47 -11.23
C HIS A 26 -19.67 -1.16 -9.88
N ARG A 27 -20.77 -0.89 -9.17
CA ARG A 27 -21.06 -1.55 -7.88
C ARG A 27 -21.22 -3.07 -8.02
N LEU A 28 -21.90 -3.53 -9.07
CA LEU A 28 -22.07 -4.96 -9.35
C LEU A 28 -20.74 -5.62 -9.78
N ALA A 29 -19.93 -4.92 -10.58
CA ALA A 29 -18.61 -5.39 -10.96
C ALA A 29 -17.70 -5.56 -9.73
N LEU A 30 -17.62 -4.55 -8.85
CA LEU A 30 -16.86 -4.64 -7.59
C LEU A 30 -17.31 -5.81 -6.71
N GLN A 31 -18.63 -6.06 -6.61
CA GLN A 31 -19.13 -7.20 -5.83
C GLN A 31 -18.69 -8.55 -6.42
N ARG A 32 -18.70 -8.66 -7.76
CA ARG A 32 -18.23 -9.87 -8.46
C ARG A 32 -16.72 -10.05 -8.29
N GLU A 33 -15.95 -8.99 -8.44
CA GLU A 33 -14.49 -8.99 -8.26
C GLU A 33 -14.13 -9.40 -6.83
N ASN A 34 -14.79 -8.84 -5.81
CA ASN A 34 -14.59 -9.21 -4.42
C ASN A 34 -14.87 -10.69 -4.12
N ALA A 35 -15.79 -11.33 -4.87
CA ALA A 35 -16.05 -12.76 -4.72
C ALA A 35 -14.88 -13.62 -5.28
N PHE A 36 -14.10 -13.12 -6.24
CA PHE A 36 -12.91 -13.78 -6.80
C PHE A 36 -11.62 -13.40 -6.08
N LEU A 37 -11.58 -12.24 -5.44
CA LEU A 37 -10.43 -11.73 -4.69
C LEU A 37 -10.45 -12.32 -3.28
N ASN A 38 -10.14 -13.61 -3.16
CA ASN A 38 -9.68 -14.12 -1.87
C ASN A 38 -8.42 -13.35 -1.50
N SER A 39 -8.39 -12.75 -0.32
CA SER A 39 -7.21 -12.11 0.22
C SER A 39 -5.99 -13.03 0.03
N VAL A 40 -5.04 -12.62 -0.79
CA VAL A 40 -3.82 -13.39 -1.05
C VAL A 40 -2.89 -13.35 0.16
N GLY A 41 -3.11 -12.38 1.06
CA GLY A 41 -2.35 -12.14 2.29
C GLY A 41 -3.10 -12.51 3.56
N GLN A 42 -2.38 -12.57 4.66
CA GLN A 42 -2.92 -12.71 6.00
C GLN A 42 -3.48 -11.34 6.47
N MET A 43 -4.72 -11.34 6.95
CA MET A 43 -5.32 -10.15 7.55
C MET A 43 -4.99 -10.06 9.03
N VAL A 44 -4.23 -9.05 9.43
CA VAL A 44 -3.84 -8.82 10.84
C VAL A 44 -4.50 -7.59 11.41
N ALA A 45 -5.06 -7.70 12.61
CA ALA A 45 -5.73 -6.59 13.28
C ALA A 45 -4.69 -5.62 13.90
N VAL A 46 -4.68 -4.37 13.44
CA VAL A 46 -3.82 -3.30 13.92
C VAL A 46 -4.67 -2.06 14.16
N ASN A 47 -4.60 -1.48 15.35
CA ASN A 47 -5.31 -0.24 15.70
C ASN A 47 -6.83 -0.26 15.49
N GLY A 48 -7.48 -1.44 15.46
CA GLY A 48 -8.92 -1.59 15.31
C GLY A 48 -9.40 -1.82 13.88
N TYR A 49 -8.53 -1.98 12.92
CA TYR A 49 -8.81 -2.37 11.53
C TYR A 49 -7.80 -3.42 11.06
N LYS A 50 -8.07 -4.06 9.93
CA LYS A 50 -7.24 -5.15 9.42
C LYS A 50 -6.29 -4.66 8.33
N ILE A 51 -5.04 -5.06 8.44
CA ILE A 51 -3.98 -4.81 7.47
C ILE A 51 -3.62 -6.13 6.79
N SER A 52 -3.53 -6.10 5.48
CA SER A 52 -3.11 -7.24 4.67
C SER A 52 -1.59 -7.36 4.66
N VAL A 53 -1.10 -8.54 5.00
CA VAL A 53 0.33 -8.88 4.96
C VAL A 53 0.51 -10.15 4.14
N PHE A 54 1.17 -10.04 3.02
CA PHE A 54 1.52 -11.17 2.18
C PHE A 54 2.92 -11.68 2.53
N VAL A 55 3.04 -13.00 2.71
CA VAL A 55 4.33 -13.64 2.99
C VAL A 55 4.56 -14.77 2.01
N LYS A 56 5.74 -14.81 1.38
CA LYS A 56 6.15 -15.84 0.44
C LYS A 56 7.64 -16.17 0.60
N GLY A 57 8.00 -17.43 0.32
CA GLY A 57 9.40 -17.88 0.44
C GLY A 57 9.81 -18.20 1.88
N GLN A 58 11.00 -18.80 2.04
CA GLN A 58 11.53 -19.30 3.31
C GLN A 58 13.01 -18.95 3.52
N GLY A 59 13.52 -17.96 2.82
CA GLY A 59 14.90 -17.50 2.98
C GLY A 59 15.19 -16.99 4.39
N SER A 60 16.45 -17.02 4.77
CA SER A 60 16.91 -16.54 6.09
C SER A 60 16.84 -15.03 6.23
N GLN A 61 16.91 -14.29 5.12
CA GLN A 61 16.78 -12.84 5.09
C GLN A 61 15.36 -12.46 4.64
N THR A 62 14.79 -11.44 5.27
CA THR A 62 13.44 -10.95 4.98
C THR A 62 13.50 -9.65 4.16
N LEU A 63 12.90 -9.70 2.96
CA LEU A 63 12.66 -8.51 2.14
C LEU A 63 11.25 -8.00 2.40
N VAL A 64 11.15 -6.77 2.88
CA VAL A 64 9.88 -6.09 3.11
C VAL A 64 9.64 -5.07 2.01
N PHE A 65 8.58 -5.28 1.23
CA PHE A 65 8.16 -4.39 0.16
C PHE A 65 7.16 -3.37 0.68
N LEU A 66 7.48 -2.09 0.51
CA LEU A 66 6.64 -0.97 0.92
C LEU A 66 6.37 -0.07 -0.29
N SER A 67 5.09 0.16 -0.56
CA SER A 67 4.65 0.98 -1.69
C SER A 67 4.45 2.45 -1.33
N GLY A 68 4.65 3.31 -2.32
CA GLY A 68 4.32 4.73 -2.25
C GLY A 68 2.83 5.04 -2.27
N ALA A 69 2.50 6.31 -2.44
CA ALA A 69 1.12 6.76 -2.55
C ALA A 69 0.49 6.36 -3.90
N GLY A 70 -0.82 6.10 -3.89
CA GLY A 70 -1.60 5.83 -5.11
C GLY A 70 -1.48 4.42 -5.69
N THR A 71 -0.76 3.53 -5.03
CA THR A 71 -0.68 2.11 -5.40
C THR A 71 -1.97 1.40 -5.04
N ALA A 72 -2.68 0.86 -6.04
CA ALA A 72 -3.98 0.23 -5.81
C ALA A 72 -3.86 -1.10 -5.05
N SER A 73 -2.85 -1.93 -5.38
CA SER A 73 -2.55 -3.17 -4.67
C SER A 73 -1.05 -3.46 -4.71
N PRO A 74 -0.33 -3.16 -3.64
CA PRO A 74 1.12 -3.44 -3.52
C PRO A 74 1.48 -4.90 -3.80
N ILE A 75 0.65 -5.85 -3.39
CA ILE A 75 0.88 -7.28 -3.63
C ILE A 75 0.91 -7.58 -5.14
N LEU A 76 0.05 -6.95 -5.92
CA LEU A 76 0.01 -7.16 -7.37
C LEU A 76 1.11 -6.38 -8.09
N ASP A 77 1.35 -5.13 -7.68
CA ASP A 77 2.31 -4.24 -8.34
C ASP A 77 3.75 -4.74 -8.22
N PHE A 78 4.11 -5.34 -7.08
CA PHE A 78 5.45 -5.91 -6.88
C PHE A 78 5.57 -7.38 -7.29
N LYS A 79 4.51 -8.00 -7.85
CA LYS A 79 4.45 -9.43 -8.06
C LYS A 79 5.63 -10.00 -8.85
N ASP A 80 5.94 -9.42 -9.99
CA ASP A 80 7.02 -9.92 -10.86
C ASP A 80 8.40 -9.77 -10.20
N VAL A 81 8.57 -8.72 -9.40
CA VAL A 81 9.82 -8.47 -8.67
C VAL A 81 9.98 -9.49 -7.54
N TYR A 82 9.00 -9.60 -6.66
CA TYR A 82 9.16 -10.48 -5.50
C TYR A 82 9.13 -11.97 -5.87
N ASP A 83 8.46 -12.35 -6.97
CA ASP A 83 8.48 -13.73 -7.46
C ASP A 83 9.91 -14.18 -7.84
N GLY A 84 10.70 -13.28 -8.42
CA GLY A 84 12.10 -13.50 -8.72
C GLY A 84 12.95 -13.77 -7.48
N PHE A 85 12.70 -13.08 -6.39
CA PHE A 85 13.47 -13.19 -5.14
C PHE A 85 12.96 -14.26 -4.17
N SER A 86 11.74 -14.77 -4.35
CA SER A 86 11.07 -15.67 -3.38
C SER A 86 11.75 -17.02 -3.17
N LYS A 87 12.70 -17.40 -4.04
CA LYS A 87 13.49 -18.63 -3.88
C LYS A 87 14.61 -18.49 -2.86
N GLU A 88 15.15 -17.28 -2.69
CA GLU A 88 16.33 -16.99 -1.86
C GLU A 88 15.97 -16.23 -0.58
N TYR A 89 14.89 -15.46 -0.62
CA TYR A 89 14.47 -14.58 0.45
C TYR A 89 13.07 -14.93 0.97
N LYS A 90 12.82 -14.56 2.21
CA LYS A 90 11.45 -14.43 2.72
C LYS A 90 10.91 -13.08 2.27
N ILE A 91 9.90 -13.10 1.44
CA ILE A 91 9.24 -11.92 0.90
C ILE A 91 8.08 -11.53 1.80
N VAL A 92 7.96 -10.27 2.12
CA VAL A 92 6.82 -9.71 2.83
C VAL A 92 6.36 -8.44 2.12
N VAL A 93 5.07 -8.38 1.78
CA VAL A 93 4.44 -7.17 1.27
C VAL A 93 3.41 -6.72 2.28
N VAL A 94 3.53 -5.49 2.78
CA VAL A 94 2.56 -4.88 3.68
C VAL A 94 1.72 -3.89 2.89
N GLU A 95 0.43 -4.16 2.80
CA GLU A 95 -0.54 -3.21 2.24
C GLU A 95 -1.01 -2.28 3.35
N ARG A 96 -0.66 -1.01 3.28
CA ARG A 96 -1.10 -0.02 4.29
C ARG A 96 -2.62 0.06 4.34
N ALA A 97 -3.18 0.57 5.43
CA ALA A 97 -4.61 0.91 5.45
C ALA A 97 -4.98 1.79 4.25
N ASP A 98 -6.16 1.61 3.72
CA ASP A 98 -6.70 2.22 2.49
C ASP A 98 -6.07 1.70 1.18
N TYR A 99 -5.25 0.61 1.23
CA TYR A 99 -4.59 0.01 0.07
C TYR A 99 -4.90 -1.47 -0.06
N GLY A 100 -5.07 -1.92 -1.31
CA GLY A 100 -5.25 -3.33 -1.66
C GLY A 100 -6.35 -4.02 -0.88
N TYR A 101 -6.00 -5.06 -0.14
CA TYR A 101 -6.94 -5.83 0.68
C TYR A 101 -7.09 -5.30 2.12
N SER A 102 -6.32 -4.30 2.51
CA SER A 102 -6.42 -3.69 3.84
C SER A 102 -7.71 -2.91 4.01
N GLU A 103 -8.24 -2.89 5.22
CA GLU A 103 -9.42 -2.10 5.54
C GLU A 103 -9.11 -0.60 5.52
N ASP A 104 -10.13 0.20 5.22
CA ASP A 104 -10.07 1.66 5.27
C ASP A 104 -9.98 2.15 6.71
N THR A 105 -9.37 3.32 6.89
CA THR A 105 -9.27 3.95 8.20
C THR A 105 -9.50 5.45 8.15
N SER A 106 -10.16 5.97 9.20
CA SER A 106 -10.27 7.41 9.45
C SER A 106 -9.17 7.96 10.38
N LYS A 107 -8.20 7.11 10.76
CA LYS A 107 -7.11 7.50 11.66
C LYS A 107 -6.08 8.36 10.93
N SER A 108 -5.28 9.11 11.70
CA SER A 108 -4.18 9.90 11.15
C SER A 108 -3.27 9.03 10.28
N ARG A 109 -2.85 9.60 9.16
CA ARG A 109 -1.88 9.01 8.23
C ARG A 109 -0.50 9.67 8.35
N ASP A 110 -0.15 10.13 9.57
CA ASP A 110 1.18 10.62 9.87
C ASP A 110 2.22 9.50 9.69
N VAL A 111 3.41 9.87 9.25
CA VAL A 111 4.53 8.95 8.99
C VAL A 111 4.80 8.01 10.17
N SER A 112 4.77 8.55 11.40
CA SER A 112 4.98 7.76 12.62
C SER A 112 3.86 6.75 12.89
N VAL A 113 2.62 7.09 12.56
CA VAL A 113 1.46 6.18 12.70
C VAL A 113 1.58 5.06 11.69
N ILE A 114 1.85 5.38 10.41
CA ILE A 114 2.01 4.40 9.34
C ILE A 114 3.18 3.45 9.66
N LEU A 115 4.32 3.98 10.10
CA LEU A 115 5.47 3.16 10.50
C LEU A 115 5.10 2.21 11.66
N SER A 116 4.40 2.71 12.67
CA SER A 116 3.95 1.89 13.79
C SER A 116 3.03 0.76 13.32
N GLU A 117 2.12 1.03 12.38
CA GLU A 117 1.23 0.04 11.78
C GLU A 117 1.99 -1.04 11.00
N ILE A 118 2.96 -0.64 10.18
CA ILE A 118 3.81 -1.57 9.42
C ILE A 118 4.54 -2.51 10.40
N ARG A 119 5.20 -1.97 11.41
CA ARG A 119 5.96 -2.77 12.39
C ARG A 119 5.04 -3.71 13.19
N GLN A 120 3.88 -3.25 13.64
CA GLN A 120 2.89 -4.08 14.31
C GLN A 120 2.36 -5.19 13.39
N SER A 121 2.13 -4.89 12.11
CA SER A 121 1.67 -5.86 11.13
C SER A 121 2.68 -6.99 10.93
N LEU A 122 3.96 -6.66 10.81
CA LEU A 122 5.05 -7.63 10.72
C LEU A 122 5.12 -8.51 11.96
N ALA A 123 5.11 -7.91 13.14
CA ALA A 123 5.15 -8.65 14.41
C ALA A 123 3.96 -9.61 14.57
N LYS A 124 2.75 -9.16 14.25
CA LYS A 124 1.52 -9.98 14.31
C LYS A 124 1.48 -11.08 13.26
N SER A 125 2.17 -10.89 12.14
CA SER A 125 2.35 -11.91 11.10
C SER A 125 3.51 -12.87 11.40
N GLN A 126 4.11 -12.78 12.60
CA GLN A 126 5.27 -13.60 13.02
C GLN A 126 6.48 -13.45 12.09
N VAL A 127 6.64 -12.27 11.53
CA VAL A 127 7.79 -11.90 10.71
C VAL A 127 8.78 -11.14 11.56
N SER A 128 9.97 -11.71 11.74
CA SER A 128 11.04 -11.12 12.53
C SER A 128 12.09 -10.48 11.64
N GLY A 129 12.67 -9.37 12.12
CA GLY A 129 13.83 -8.73 11.49
C GLY A 129 15.16 -9.42 11.86
N PRO A 130 16.29 -8.84 11.47
CA PRO A 130 16.35 -7.56 10.74
C PRO A 130 15.91 -7.68 9.29
N TYR A 131 15.43 -6.56 8.73
CA TYR A 131 14.79 -6.51 7.41
C TYR A 131 15.69 -5.84 6.36
N ILE A 132 15.57 -6.30 5.11
CA ILE A 132 15.94 -5.52 3.92
C ILE A 132 14.65 -4.87 3.42
N ILE A 133 14.59 -3.54 3.38
CA ILE A 133 13.38 -2.81 3.01
C ILE A 133 13.49 -2.37 1.55
N LEU A 134 12.57 -2.80 0.69
CA LEU A 134 12.38 -2.24 -0.64
C LEU A 134 11.33 -1.14 -0.54
N SER A 135 11.79 0.08 -0.63
CA SER A 135 11.02 1.29 -0.38
C SER A 135 10.78 2.06 -1.67
N HIS A 136 9.52 2.19 -2.06
CA HIS A 136 9.14 2.87 -3.31
C HIS A 136 8.49 4.23 -3.04
N SER A 137 8.96 5.25 -3.76
CA SER A 137 8.35 6.59 -3.77
C SER A 137 8.18 7.20 -2.37
N MET A 138 7.00 7.71 -2.02
CA MET A 138 6.73 8.45 -0.78
C MET A 138 6.90 7.64 0.51
N VAL A 139 6.90 6.30 0.48
CA VAL A 139 7.17 5.49 1.68
C VAL A 139 8.62 5.62 2.16
N SER A 140 9.45 6.32 1.39
CA SER A 140 10.78 6.75 1.82
C SER A 140 10.76 7.45 3.18
N LEU A 141 9.73 8.21 3.50
CA LEU A 141 9.62 8.94 4.77
C LEU A 141 9.49 7.98 5.96
N GLU A 142 8.61 6.98 5.85
CA GLU A 142 8.46 5.93 6.86
C GLU A 142 9.73 5.09 6.99
N THR A 143 10.39 4.80 5.86
CA THR A 143 11.65 4.04 5.86
C THR A 143 12.78 4.79 6.53
N LEU A 144 12.92 6.10 6.28
CA LEU A 144 13.89 6.95 6.95
C LEU A 144 13.67 7.00 8.46
N LEU A 145 12.42 7.22 8.87
CA LEU A 145 12.05 7.22 10.28
C LEU A 145 12.29 5.86 10.94
N TRP A 146 12.10 4.76 10.19
CA TRP A 146 12.39 3.41 10.69
C TRP A 146 13.89 3.21 10.96
N GLN A 147 14.72 3.58 9.98
CA GLN A 147 16.19 3.50 10.16
C GLN A 147 16.69 4.37 11.30
N GLU A 148 16.12 5.55 11.49
CA GLU A 148 16.53 6.46 12.56
C GLU A 148 16.15 5.93 13.95
N ASN A 149 14.88 5.52 14.12
CA ASN A 149 14.36 5.14 15.43
C ASN A 149 14.65 3.68 15.81
N TYR A 150 14.82 2.80 14.81
CA TYR A 150 14.99 1.35 15.03
C TYR A 150 16.10 0.77 14.13
N PRO A 151 17.33 1.27 14.23
CA PRO A 151 18.43 0.90 13.32
C PRO A 151 18.78 -0.59 13.37
N SER A 152 18.53 -1.26 14.50
CA SER A 152 18.77 -2.71 14.64
C SER A 152 17.76 -3.58 13.89
N GLU A 153 16.63 -3.02 13.48
CA GLU A 153 15.60 -3.74 12.71
C GLU A 153 15.85 -3.71 11.20
N VAL A 154 16.74 -2.82 10.71
CA VAL A 154 16.96 -2.59 9.27
C VAL A 154 18.39 -2.91 8.88
N THR A 155 18.57 -3.98 8.12
CA THR A 155 19.89 -4.38 7.59
C THR A 155 20.31 -3.53 6.41
N ALA A 156 19.37 -3.29 5.48
CA ALA A 156 19.60 -2.51 4.28
C ALA A 156 18.29 -1.90 3.76
N VAL A 157 18.43 -0.87 2.92
CA VAL A 157 17.31 -0.26 2.21
C VAL A 157 17.64 -0.21 0.73
N VAL A 158 16.71 -0.68 -0.09
CA VAL A 158 16.72 -0.53 -1.54
C VAL A 158 15.72 0.57 -1.90
N CYS A 159 16.24 1.64 -2.46
CA CYS A 159 15.46 2.82 -2.82
C CYS A 159 14.93 2.67 -4.25
N LEU A 160 13.61 2.61 -4.40
CA LEU A 160 12.94 2.54 -5.70
C LEU A 160 12.24 3.87 -5.95
N ASP A 161 12.82 4.69 -6.83
CA ASP A 161 12.26 6.01 -7.21
C ASP A 161 11.79 6.84 -6.00
N TRP A 162 12.67 7.04 -5.03
CA TRP A 162 12.34 7.71 -3.78
C TRP A 162 11.88 9.16 -4.01
N ALA A 163 10.77 9.51 -3.39
CA ALA A 163 10.37 10.90 -3.28
C ALA A 163 11.15 11.57 -2.14
N PHE A 164 12.03 12.51 -2.50
CA PHE A 164 12.72 13.37 -1.56
C PHE A 164 12.19 14.81 -1.71
N PRO A 165 11.12 15.22 -1.05
CA PRO A 165 10.76 16.62 -1.01
C PRO A 165 11.89 17.39 -0.30
N GLU A 166 12.46 18.39 -0.93
CA GLU A 166 13.57 19.20 -0.38
C GLU A 166 13.25 19.76 1.01
N SER A 167 11.96 19.98 1.30
CA SER A 167 11.47 20.44 2.60
C SER A 167 11.67 19.44 3.76
N TYR A 168 11.93 18.16 3.48
CA TYR A 168 12.16 17.13 4.50
C TYR A 168 13.65 16.87 4.75
N PHE A 169 14.57 17.49 3.99
CA PHE A 169 16.02 17.33 4.14
C PHE A 169 16.66 18.02 5.35
N GLN A 170 15.91 18.46 6.32
CA GLN A 170 16.49 18.80 7.61
C GLN A 170 16.93 17.58 8.44
N LEU A 171 16.60 16.40 8.00
CA LEU A 171 17.16 15.13 8.51
C LEU A 171 18.59 14.95 8.02
N LYS A 172 19.52 15.66 8.65
CA LYS A 172 20.95 15.40 8.54
C LYS A 172 21.23 14.03 9.16
N ARG A 173 21.52 12.99 8.34
CA ARG A 173 22.60 12.01 8.59
C ARG A 173 22.42 10.70 7.84
N HIS A 174 23.49 10.33 7.14
CA HIS A 174 24.02 8.99 6.84
C HIS A 174 23.04 7.92 6.34
N LEU A 175 22.34 8.22 5.27
CA LEU A 175 21.67 7.18 4.49
C LEU A 175 22.70 6.42 3.65
N ARG A 176 22.90 5.16 3.95
CA ARG A 176 23.48 4.23 2.98
C ARG A 176 22.33 3.69 2.13
N CYS A 177 21.96 4.42 1.08
CA CYS A 177 21.18 3.86 -0.01
C CYS A 177 22.14 3.06 -0.91
N TYR A 178 21.81 1.82 -1.17
CA TYR A 178 22.44 1.04 -2.23
C TYR A 178 21.50 1.11 -3.44
N VAL A 179 21.95 1.78 -4.50
CA VAL A 179 21.25 1.85 -5.79
C VAL A 179 21.66 0.63 -6.61
#